data_b457fc9e62a7eb09a9194bfb79a081e4
#
_entry.id   b457fc9e62a7eb09a9194bfb79a081e4
#
_cell.length_a   1.000
_cell.length_b   1.000
_cell.length_c   1.000
_cell.angle_alpha   90.00
_cell.angle_beta   90.00
_cell.angle_gamma   90.00
#
_symmetry.space_group_name_H-M   'P 1'
#
loop_
_entity.id
_entity.type
_entity.pdbx_description
1 polymer ?
#
loop_
_entity_poly.entity_id
_entity_poly.type
_entity_poly.pdbx_seq_one_letter_code
_entity_poly.pdbx_strand_id
1 'polypeptide(L)'
;MLRRAAQTGVINFYGNVEGNDTFKGTTDIVVCDGFVGNVALKTTEGLASMIAGFLREEFSRNLLTKLAALAAMPVLGALKKRIDPRRHNGAALLGLRGLVLKSHGGADEFAFCCAMTRAYDAARHGLLGRVQERITRAAPLLACAAPQPAVTTTN
;
A
#
# COMPACT_ATOMS: atom_id res chain seq x y z
N MET A 1 12.91 -1.57 -17.35
CA MET A 1 13.23 -2.61 -16.38
C MET A 1 12.05 -3.55 -16.16
N LEU A 2 10.89 -3.12 -15.64
CA LEU A 2 9.72 -3.97 -15.37
C LEU A 2 9.20 -4.73 -16.60
N ARG A 3 9.10 -4.08 -17.76
CA ARG A 3 8.71 -4.75 -19.03
C ARG A 3 9.64 -5.91 -19.42
N ARG A 4 10.96 -5.78 -19.19
CA ARG A 4 11.92 -6.88 -19.45
C ARG A 4 11.74 -8.03 -18.46
N ALA A 5 11.53 -7.72 -17.17
CA ALA A 5 11.24 -8.72 -16.17
C ALA A 5 9.93 -9.48 -16.48
N ALA A 6 8.94 -8.81 -17.06
CA ALA A 6 7.72 -9.46 -17.54
C ALA A 6 7.99 -10.45 -18.71
N GLN A 7 8.85 -10.07 -19.66
CA GLN A 7 9.22 -10.93 -20.78
C GLN A 7 9.93 -12.23 -20.34
N THR A 8 10.60 -12.21 -19.16
CA THR A 8 11.23 -13.40 -18.58
C THR A 8 10.29 -14.24 -17.72
N GLY A 9 9.03 -13.86 -17.59
CA GLY A 9 8.04 -14.55 -16.76
C GLY A 9 8.24 -14.42 -15.25
N VAL A 10 9.20 -13.59 -14.80
CA VAL A 10 9.50 -13.40 -13.37
C VAL A 10 8.40 -12.60 -12.67
N ILE A 11 7.76 -11.67 -13.38
CA ILE A 11 6.66 -10.85 -12.85
C ILE A 11 5.52 -10.78 -13.86
N ASN A 12 4.29 -10.70 -13.36
CA ASN A 12 3.12 -10.35 -14.15
C ASN A 12 2.98 -8.82 -14.17
N PHE A 13 3.58 -8.17 -15.17
CA PHE A 13 3.55 -6.71 -15.30
C PHE A 13 2.32 -6.26 -16.06
N TYR A 14 1.37 -5.69 -15.35
CA TYR A 14 0.11 -5.16 -15.92
C TYR A 14 0.34 -3.99 -16.88
N GLY A 15 1.30 -3.11 -16.59
CA GLY A 15 1.57 -1.90 -17.34
C GLY A 15 1.57 -0.65 -16.46
N ASN A 16 1.35 0.50 -17.09
CA ASN A 16 1.15 1.75 -16.35
C ASN A 16 -0.31 1.81 -15.87
N VAL A 17 -0.49 2.33 -14.67
CA VAL A 17 -1.80 2.52 -14.04
C VAL A 17 -2.00 4.00 -13.71
N GLU A 18 -3.24 4.44 -13.71
CA GLU A 18 -3.64 5.76 -13.23
C GLU A 18 -3.99 5.72 -11.74
N GLY A 19 -4.04 6.87 -11.08
CA GLY A 19 -4.31 6.96 -9.64
C GLY A 19 -5.65 6.31 -9.22
N ASN A 20 -6.67 6.37 -10.07
CA ASN A 20 -7.98 5.75 -9.85
C ASN A 20 -7.95 4.21 -9.92
N ASP A 21 -6.99 3.63 -10.67
CA ASP A 21 -6.87 2.19 -10.82
C ASP A 21 -6.41 1.52 -9.52
N THR A 22 -5.71 2.28 -8.66
CA THR A 22 -5.26 1.82 -7.34
C THR A 22 -6.42 1.27 -6.49
N PHE A 23 -7.65 1.80 -6.70
CA PHE A 23 -8.83 1.41 -5.92
C PHE A 23 -9.76 0.44 -6.66
N LYS A 24 -9.51 0.16 -7.94
CA LYS A 24 -10.33 -0.75 -8.75
C LYS A 24 -10.01 -2.23 -8.54
N GLY A 25 -8.86 -2.54 -7.92
CA GLY A 25 -8.42 -3.93 -7.71
C GLY A 25 -8.00 -4.64 -9.00
N THR A 26 -7.62 -3.90 -10.03
CA THR A 26 -7.12 -4.44 -11.30
C THR A 26 -5.68 -4.96 -11.19
N THR A 27 -4.96 -4.51 -10.17
CA THR A 27 -3.57 -4.89 -9.89
C THR A 27 -3.40 -5.17 -8.40
N ASP A 28 -2.54 -6.13 -8.07
CA ASP A 28 -2.25 -6.50 -6.67
C ASP A 28 -1.24 -5.53 -6.03
N ILE A 29 -0.33 -4.98 -6.84
CA ILE A 29 0.75 -4.08 -6.36
C ILE A 29 0.91 -2.93 -7.35
N VAL A 30 0.88 -1.72 -6.83
CA VAL A 30 1.23 -0.49 -7.55
C VAL A 30 2.54 0.05 -7.02
N VAL A 31 3.52 0.25 -7.90
CA VAL A 31 4.84 0.81 -7.55
C VAL A 31 4.91 2.24 -8.06
N CYS A 32 5.20 3.15 -7.17
CA CYS A 32 5.36 4.57 -7.48
C CYS A 32 6.55 5.18 -6.71
N ASP A 33 6.88 6.41 -7.02
CA ASP A 33 7.82 7.20 -6.23
C ASP A 33 7.29 7.40 -4.80
N GLY A 34 8.21 7.42 -3.82
CA GLY A 34 7.85 7.50 -2.41
C GLY A 34 7.11 8.78 -2.03
N PHE A 35 7.44 9.91 -2.67
CA PHE A 35 6.72 11.16 -2.46
C PHE A 35 5.30 11.07 -3.02
N VAL A 36 5.14 10.61 -4.25
CA VAL A 36 3.84 10.40 -4.90
C VAL A 36 2.96 9.45 -4.08
N GLY A 37 3.53 8.33 -3.63
CA GLY A 37 2.83 7.36 -2.77
C GLY A 37 2.38 7.97 -1.44
N ASN A 38 3.23 8.78 -0.81
CA ASN A 38 2.89 9.44 0.45
C ASN A 38 1.78 10.50 0.26
N VAL A 39 1.82 11.27 -0.83
CA VAL A 39 0.75 12.24 -1.16
C VAL A 39 -0.55 11.49 -1.40
N ALA A 40 -0.55 10.42 -2.21
CA ALA A 40 -1.74 9.62 -2.48
C ALA A 40 -2.36 9.05 -1.19
N LEU A 41 -1.55 8.48 -0.29
CA LEU A 41 -2.01 7.97 1.00
C LEU A 41 -2.62 9.07 1.87
N LYS A 42 -1.94 10.22 2.01
CA LYS A 42 -2.44 11.33 2.84
C LYS A 42 -3.70 11.96 2.27
N THR A 43 -3.80 12.08 0.95
CA THR A 43 -5.02 12.57 0.28
C THR A 43 -6.19 11.60 0.52
N THR A 44 -5.95 10.30 0.42
CA THR A 44 -6.98 9.28 0.66
C THR A 44 -7.44 9.27 2.12
N GLU A 45 -6.52 9.36 3.08
CA GLU A 45 -6.83 9.48 4.51
C GLU A 45 -7.67 10.74 4.79
N GLY A 46 -7.27 11.88 4.21
CA GLY A 46 -7.99 13.16 4.34
C GLY A 46 -9.39 13.09 3.74
N LEU A 47 -9.53 12.53 2.54
CA LEU A 47 -10.82 12.35 1.87
C LEU A 47 -11.75 11.44 2.67
N ALA A 48 -11.25 10.32 3.18
CA ALA A 48 -12.05 9.40 4.00
C ALA A 48 -12.54 10.09 5.28
N SER A 49 -11.68 10.89 5.93
CA SER A 49 -12.03 11.66 7.12
C SER A 49 -13.08 12.74 6.84
N MET A 50 -12.94 13.42 5.71
CA MET A 50 -13.90 14.45 5.25
C MET A 50 -15.28 13.83 4.99
N ILE A 51 -15.35 12.73 4.25
CA ILE A 51 -16.61 12.02 3.97
C ILE A 51 -17.27 11.56 5.28
N ALA A 52 -16.48 11.01 6.21
CA ALA A 52 -17.00 10.61 7.52
C ALA A 52 -17.54 11.81 8.32
N GLY A 53 -16.92 12.98 8.19
CA GLY A 53 -17.40 14.24 8.77
C GLY A 53 -18.75 14.65 8.20
N PHE A 54 -18.87 14.70 6.88
CA PHE A 54 -20.12 15.04 6.20
C PHE A 54 -21.27 14.07 6.53
N LEU A 55 -21.00 12.78 6.55
CA LEU A 55 -21.99 11.78 6.95
C LEU A 55 -22.47 12.02 8.40
N ARG A 56 -21.56 12.33 9.32
CA ARG A 56 -21.92 12.63 10.70
C ARG A 56 -22.77 13.89 10.81
N GLU A 57 -22.45 14.93 10.06
CA GLU A 57 -23.20 16.18 10.01
C GLU A 57 -24.63 15.95 9.52
N GLU A 58 -24.79 15.30 8.37
CA GLU A 58 -26.10 15.01 7.79
C GLU A 58 -26.96 14.10 8.67
N PHE A 59 -26.38 13.07 9.27
CA PHE A 59 -27.11 12.21 10.21
C PHE A 59 -27.47 12.91 11.53
N SER A 60 -26.79 13.99 11.87
CA SER A 60 -27.06 14.76 13.10
C SER A 60 -28.12 15.87 12.92
N ARG A 61 -28.54 16.14 11.66
CA ARG A 61 -29.31 17.32 11.26
C ARG A 61 -30.71 17.40 11.89
N ASN A 62 -31.42 16.30 12.00
CA ASN A 62 -32.76 16.24 12.58
C ASN A 62 -33.08 14.87 13.18
N LEU A 63 -34.26 14.74 13.82
CA LEU A 63 -34.65 13.50 14.49
C LEU A 63 -34.81 12.32 13.50
N LEU A 64 -35.36 12.58 12.32
CA LEU A 64 -35.56 11.53 11.29
C LEU A 64 -34.21 11.00 10.79
N THR A 65 -33.24 11.88 10.52
CA THR A 65 -31.90 11.47 10.09
C THR A 65 -31.15 10.73 11.20
N LYS A 66 -31.35 11.08 12.47
CA LYS A 66 -30.81 10.31 13.60
C LYS A 66 -31.39 8.91 13.70
N LEU A 67 -32.68 8.75 13.49
CA LEU A 67 -33.33 7.42 13.43
C LEU A 67 -32.83 6.61 12.23
N ALA A 68 -32.67 7.25 11.07
CA ALA A 68 -32.08 6.62 9.89
C ALA A 68 -30.63 6.18 10.15
N ALA A 69 -29.83 7.01 10.84
CA ALA A 69 -28.48 6.65 11.25
C ALA A 69 -28.46 5.42 12.15
N LEU A 70 -29.40 5.33 13.10
CA LEU A 70 -29.51 4.16 13.98
C LEU A 70 -29.78 2.88 13.20
N ALA A 71 -30.70 2.94 12.24
CA ALA A 71 -31.00 1.81 11.33
C ALA A 71 -29.81 1.44 10.43
N ALA A 72 -29.00 2.45 9.99
CA ALA A 72 -27.82 2.26 9.16
C ALA A 72 -26.57 1.82 9.94
N MET A 73 -26.56 1.90 11.27
CA MET A 73 -25.40 1.58 12.13
C MET A 73 -24.71 0.26 11.78
N PRO A 74 -25.39 -0.86 11.54
CA PRO A 74 -24.72 -2.13 11.19
C PRO A 74 -23.92 -2.01 9.89
N VAL A 75 -24.49 -1.36 8.87
CA VAL A 75 -23.84 -1.17 7.56
C VAL A 75 -22.64 -0.22 7.68
N LEU A 76 -22.83 0.91 8.37
CA LEU A 76 -21.77 1.89 8.60
C LEU A 76 -20.62 1.29 9.42
N GLY A 77 -20.95 0.46 10.41
CA GLY A 77 -19.97 -0.26 11.22
C GLY A 77 -19.15 -1.26 10.39
N ALA A 78 -19.81 -2.01 9.50
CA ALA A 78 -19.15 -2.93 8.58
C ALA A 78 -18.23 -2.18 7.60
N LEU A 79 -18.70 -1.07 7.02
CA LEU A 79 -17.92 -0.21 6.15
C LEU A 79 -16.67 0.35 6.88
N LYS A 80 -16.88 0.94 8.07
CA LYS A 80 -15.78 1.47 8.90
C LYS A 80 -14.73 0.40 9.17
N LYS A 81 -15.16 -0.81 9.54
CA LYS A 81 -14.24 -1.93 9.79
C LYS A 81 -13.45 -2.32 8.53
N ARG A 82 -14.04 -2.22 7.34
CA ARG A 82 -13.39 -2.57 6.07
C ARG A 82 -12.35 -1.55 5.62
N ILE A 83 -12.61 -0.26 5.84
CA ILE A 83 -11.72 0.83 5.43
C ILE A 83 -10.79 1.32 6.54
N ASP A 84 -10.78 0.68 7.71
CA ASP A 84 -9.98 1.09 8.88
C ASP A 84 -8.48 0.95 8.60
N PRO A 85 -7.72 2.07 8.43
CA PRO A 85 -6.30 2.01 8.09
C PRO A 85 -5.45 1.39 9.20
N ARG A 86 -5.94 1.37 10.44
CA ARG A 86 -5.24 0.79 11.60
C ARG A 86 -4.98 -0.70 11.42
N ARG A 87 -5.88 -1.40 10.71
CA ARG A 87 -5.75 -2.82 10.37
C ARG A 87 -4.62 -3.11 9.39
N HIS A 88 -4.19 -2.09 8.65
CA HIS A 88 -3.13 -2.18 7.63
C HIS A 88 -1.80 -1.59 8.11
N ASN A 89 -1.68 -1.28 9.41
CA ASN A 89 -0.45 -0.77 10.00
C ASN A 89 0.68 -1.81 9.94
N GLY A 90 1.92 -1.34 9.87
CA GLY A 90 3.13 -2.15 9.80
C GLY A 90 3.63 -2.34 8.37
N ALA A 91 4.50 -1.43 7.92
CA ALA A 91 5.16 -1.48 6.62
C ALA A 91 6.57 -2.07 6.77
N ALA A 92 6.89 -3.09 5.99
CA ALA A 92 8.24 -3.64 5.96
C ALA A 92 9.19 -2.71 5.20
N LEU A 93 10.32 -2.36 5.81
CA LEU A 93 11.42 -1.65 5.17
C LEU A 93 12.27 -2.66 4.40
N LEU A 94 12.17 -2.60 3.07
CA LEU A 94 12.92 -3.48 2.18
C LEU A 94 14.35 -2.98 1.95
N GLY A 95 15.27 -3.90 1.64
CA GLY A 95 16.68 -3.57 1.35
C GLY A 95 17.59 -3.51 2.57
N LEU A 96 17.09 -3.80 3.75
CA LEU A 96 17.89 -3.92 4.97
C LEU A 96 18.39 -5.36 5.18
N ARG A 97 19.49 -5.51 5.94
CA ARG A 97 20.04 -6.82 6.30
C ARG A 97 19.22 -7.57 7.35
N GLY A 98 18.26 -6.90 7.98
CA GLY A 98 17.37 -7.45 8.98
C GLY A 98 15.91 -7.12 8.65
N LEU A 99 14.99 -7.83 9.30
CA LEU A 99 13.56 -7.55 9.19
C LEU A 99 13.20 -6.35 10.08
N VAL A 100 12.81 -5.26 9.44
CA VAL A 100 12.36 -4.03 10.11
C VAL A 100 10.97 -3.68 9.61
N LEU A 101 10.03 -3.52 10.53
CA LEU A 101 8.70 -3.02 10.23
C LEU A 101 8.50 -1.65 10.89
N LYS A 102 7.98 -0.71 10.10
CA LYS A 102 7.65 0.63 10.56
C LYS A 102 6.17 0.68 10.91
N SER A 103 5.85 1.08 12.15
CA SER A 103 4.50 1.47 12.55
C SER A 103 4.24 2.93 12.19
N HIS A 104 2.96 3.29 12.01
CA HIS A 104 2.55 4.67 11.81
C HIS A 104 2.80 5.48 13.10
N GLY A 105 3.28 6.74 12.97
CA GLY A 105 3.60 7.56 14.13
C GLY A 105 2.42 7.93 15.03
N GLY A 106 1.21 8.00 14.47
CA GLY A 106 -0.05 8.22 15.20
C GLY A 106 -0.81 6.93 15.52
N ALA A 107 -0.12 5.77 15.58
CA ALA A 107 -0.76 4.50 15.88
C ALA A 107 -1.27 4.46 17.32
N ASP A 108 -2.56 4.11 17.49
CA ASP A 108 -3.12 3.72 18.77
C ASP A 108 -2.70 2.28 19.15
N GLU A 109 -3.10 1.80 20.32
CA GLU A 109 -2.77 0.46 20.80
C GLU A 109 -3.19 -0.64 19.83
N PHE A 110 -4.38 -0.52 19.24
CA PHE A 110 -4.89 -1.49 18.26
C PHE A 110 -4.04 -1.51 16.98
N ALA A 111 -3.72 -0.33 16.44
CA ALA A 111 -2.87 -0.20 15.26
C ALA A 111 -1.47 -0.75 15.52
N PHE A 112 -0.89 -0.47 16.69
CA PHE A 112 0.41 -0.99 17.07
C PHE A 112 0.39 -2.52 17.20
N CYS A 113 -0.64 -3.09 17.81
CA CYS A 113 -0.84 -4.53 17.91
C CYS A 113 -0.92 -5.18 16.50
N CYS A 114 -1.61 -4.55 15.55
CA CYS A 114 -1.64 -5.01 14.16
C CYS A 114 -0.24 -5.01 13.52
N ALA A 115 0.56 -3.97 13.77
CA ALA A 115 1.94 -3.91 13.28
C ALA A 115 2.83 -5.00 13.89
N MET A 116 2.70 -5.27 15.19
CA MET A 116 3.42 -6.33 15.88
C MET A 116 3.04 -7.72 15.33
N THR A 117 1.75 -7.96 15.12
CA THR A 117 1.27 -9.22 14.51
C THR A 117 1.87 -9.42 13.11
N ARG A 118 1.90 -8.37 12.29
CA ARG A 118 2.54 -8.43 10.97
C ARG A 118 4.04 -8.70 11.06
N ALA A 119 4.73 -8.10 12.04
CA ALA A 119 6.15 -8.33 12.24
C ALA A 119 6.42 -9.80 12.61
N TYR A 120 5.61 -10.34 13.52
CA TYR A 120 5.67 -11.76 13.89
C TYR A 120 5.41 -12.68 12.70
N ASP A 121 4.36 -12.43 11.93
CA ASP A 121 4.03 -13.22 10.74
C ASP A 121 5.12 -13.14 9.68
N ALA A 122 5.67 -11.95 9.45
CA ALA A 122 6.78 -11.75 8.51
C ALA A 122 8.04 -12.53 8.92
N ALA A 123 8.37 -12.54 10.23
CA ALA A 123 9.47 -13.32 10.77
C ALA A 123 9.20 -14.82 10.65
N ARG A 124 8.02 -15.28 11.08
CA ARG A 124 7.60 -16.68 11.03
C ARG A 124 7.63 -17.26 9.62
N HIS A 125 7.22 -16.48 8.63
CA HIS A 125 7.20 -16.91 7.22
C HIS A 125 8.50 -16.62 6.47
N GLY A 126 9.57 -16.21 7.15
CA GLY A 126 10.89 -16.00 6.57
C GLY A 126 10.92 -14.93 5.48
N LEU A 127 10.17 -13.82 5.64
CA LEU A 127 10.05 -12.77 4.63
C LEU A 127 11.40 -12.29 4.12
N LEU A 128 12.38 -12.06 5.01
CA LEU A 128 13.70 -11.58 4.64
C LEU A 128 14.43 -12.53 3.68
N GLY A 129 14.48 -13.81 4.01
CA GLY A 129 15.12 -14.83 3.15
C GLY A 129 14.44 -14.95 1.79
N ARG A 130 13.12 -14.92 1.76
CA ARG A 130 12.34 -14.95 0.50
C ARG A 130 12.61 -13.72 -0.37
N VAL A 131 12.74 -12.55 0.23
CA VAL A 131 13.07 -11.31 -0.51
C VAL A 131 14.49 -11.39 -1.06
N GLN A 132 15.46 -11.82 -0.25
CA GLN A 132 16.86 -11.98 -0.69
C GLN A 132 16.97 -12.98 -1.85
N GLU A 133 16.32 -14.13 -1.76
CA GLU A 133 16.29 -15.12 -2.83
C GLU A 133 15.72 -14.56 -4.13
N ARG A 134 14.60 -13.83 -4.06
CA ARG A 134 13.97 -13.21 -5.23
C ARG A 134 14.85 -12.13 -5.85
N ILE A 135 15.51 -11.31 -5.03
CA ILE A 135 16.43 -10.28 -5.51
C ILE A 135 17.65 -10.93 -6.19
N THR A 136 18.23 -11.98 -5.61
CA THR A 136 19.35 -12.70 -6.21
C THR A 136 18.98 -13.29 -7.58
N ARG A 137 17.80 -13.87 -7.70
CA ARG A 137 17.31 -14.37 -9.00
C ARG A 137 17.08 -13.25 -10.03
N ALA A 138 16.64 -12.07 -9.57
CA ALA A 138 16.40 -10.92 -10.43
C ALA A 138 17.68 -10.13 -10.77
N ALA A 139 18.75 -10.25 -9.98
CA ALA A 139 19.97 -9.47 -10.13
C ALA A 139 20.59 -9.54 -11.55
N PRO A 140 20.69 -10.68 -12.24
CA PRO A 140 21.21 -10.74 -13.62
C PRO A 140 20.36 -9.93 -14.61
N LEU A 141 19.03 -9.89 -14.40
CA LEU A 141 18.11 -9.14 -15.25
C LEU A 141 18.26 -7.62 -15.04
N LEU A 142 18.66 -7.22 -13.82
CA LEU A 142 18.92 -5.85 -13.46
C LEU A 142 20.27 -5.35 -13.99
N ALA A 143 21.30 -6.17 -13.93
CA ALA A 143 22.65 -5.86 -14.43
C ALA A 143 22.68 -5.64 -15.96
N CYS A 144 21.85 -6.36 -16.72
CA CYS A 144 21.71 -6.19 -18.17
C CYS A 144 21.00 -4.87 -18.57
N ALA A 145 20.52 -4.09 -17.60
CA ALA A 145 19.75 -2.87 -17.81
C ALA A 145 20.59 -1.57 -17.63
N ALA A 146 21.90 -1.69 -17.35
CA ALA A 146 22.78 -0.52 -17.32
C ALA A 146 22.81 0.13 -18.72
N PRO A 147 22.67 1.47 -18.84
CA PRO A 147 22.80 2.13 -20.13
C PRO A 147 24.20 1.87 -20.67
N GLN A 148 24.29 1.33 -21.90
CA GLN A 148 25.56 1.33 -22.61
C GLN A 148 26.02 2.80 -22.75
N PRO A 149 27.28 3.11 -22.41
CA PRO A 149 27.82 4.46 -22.64
C PRO A 149 27.60 4.79 -24.12
N ALA A 150 27.05 5.98 -24.37
CA ALA A 150 26.88 6.49 -25.72
C ALA A 150 28.23 6.41 -26.44
N VAL A 151 28.29 5.65 -27.52
CA VAL A 151 29.46 5.62 -28.42
C VAL A 151 29.55 7.02 -28.99
N THR A 152 30.52 7.82 -28.49
CA THR A 152 30.90 9.09 -29.08
C THR A 152 31.54 8.78 -30.42
N THR A 153 30.78 8.87 -31.50
CA THR A 153 31.35 8.97 -32.84
C THR A 153 31.99 10.33 -32.95
N THR A 154 33.31 10.39 -32.75
CA THR A 154 34.14 11.49 -33.19
C THR A 154 34.25 11.42 -34.71
N ASN A 155 33.66 12.40 -35.38
CA ASN A 155 33.98 12.82 -36.76
C ASN A 155 35.11 13.82 -36.70
#